data_9a7ae3c1eeb9bf19627a392e52ab169c
#
_entry.id   9a7ae3c1eeb9bf19627a392e52ab169c
#
_cell.length_a   1.000
_cell.length_b   1.000
_cell.length_c   1.000
_cell.angle_alpha   90.00
_cell.angle_beta   90.00
_cell.angle_gamma   90.00
#
_symmetry.space_group_name_H-M   'P 1'
#
loop_
_entity.id
_entity.type
_entity.pdbx_description
1 polymer ?
#
loop_
_entity_poly.entity_id
_entity_poly.type
_entity_poly.pdbx_seq_one_letter_code
_entity_poly.pdbx_strand_id
1 'polypeptide(L)'
;MTALAHPKPLAEARDHRFAVGEAVRVKRMRPTGHTRCPRYVRGARGIVERVQGVDTFPDIGPYRGPQETVYAVAFQSDDLFGASEEGSWTVMLDLYESYLEAA
;
A
#
# COMPACT_ATOMS: atom_id res chain seq x y z
N MET A 1 7.81 -2.66 -12.13
CA MET A 1 6.67 -3.56 -12.35
C MET A 1 5.49 -3.13 -11.49
N THR A 2 4.33 -3.03 -12.09
CA THR A 2 3.12 -2.70 -11.38
C THR A 2 2.45 -3.99 -10.92
N ALA A 3 2.30 -4.16 -9.62
CA ALA A 3 1.75 -5.40 -9.07
C ALA A 3 0.24 -5.40 -9.05
N LEU A 4 -0.36 -4.30 -8.60
CA LEU A 4 -1.81 -4.20 -8.50
C LEU A 4 -2.25 -2.83 -9.03
N ALA A 5 -3.19 -2.86 -9.95
CA ALA A 5 -3.84 -1.65 -10.44
C ALA A 5 -5.34 -1.84 -10.28
N HIS A 6 -6.03 -0.77 -9.88
CA HIS A 6 -7.48 -0.81 -9.81
C HIS A 6 -8.05 -0.82 -11.22
N PRO A 7 -9.06 -1.68 -11.50
CA PRO A 7 -9.66 -1.77 -12.84
C PRO A 7 -10.49 -0.54 -13.19
N LYS A 8 -10.86 0.27 -12.19
CA LYS A 8 -11.65 1.48 -12.37
C LYS A 8 -10.97 2.65 -11.68
N PRO A 9 -11.12 3.87 -12.19
CA PRO A 9 -10.66 5.05 -11.47
C PRO A 9 -11.37 5.14 -10.12
N LEU A 10 -10.61 5.44 -9.08
CA LEU A 10 -11.15 5.65 -7.76
C LEU A 10 -11.64 7.09 -7.61
N ALA A 11 -12.56 7.32 -6.67
CA ALA A 11 -12.96 8.66 -6.32
C ALA A 11 -11.75 9.44 -5.80
N GLU A 12 -11.72 10.75 -6.07
CA GLU A 12 -10.61 11.59 -5.66
C GLU A 12 -10.50 11.65 -4.13
N ALA A 13 -9.27 11.47 -3.62
CA ALA A 13 -8.98 11.63 -2.21
C ALA A 13 -8.69 13.10 -1.93
N ARG A 14 -9.56 13.75 -1.16
CA ARG A 14 -9.40 15.17 -0.82
C ARG A 14 -8.49 15.36 0.38
N ASP A 15 -8.68 14.53 1.41
CA ASP A 15 -7.89 14.55 2.63
C ASP A 15 -7.10 13.26 2.71
N HIS A 16 -5.79 13.36 2.49
CA HIS A 16 -4.93 12.19 2.60
C HIS A 16 -3.75 12.50 3.50
N ARG A 17 -3.40 11.51 4.30
CA ARG A 17 -2.39 11.66 5.34
C ARG A 17 -0.97 11.76 4.81
N PHE A 18 -0.70 11.07 3.71
CA PHE A 18 0.66 10.98 3.15
C PHE A 18 0.72 11.66 1.80
N ALA A 19 1.84 12.35 1.55
CA ALA A 19 2.08 13.04 0.29
C ALA A 19 2.92 12.18 -0.64
N VAL A 20 2.82 12.45 -1.95
CA VAL A 20 3.70 11.84 -2.94
C VAL A 20 5.16 12.18 -2.60
N GLY A 21 6.01 11.17 -2.61
CA GLY A 21 7.41 11.29 -2.23
C GLY A 21 7.69 11.02 -0.76
N GLU A 22 6.66 10.95 0.07
CA GLU A 22 6.83 10.67 1.49
C GLU A 22 7.17 9.22 1.74
N ALA A 23 8.08 8.98 2.69
CA ALA A 23 8.42 7.63 3.13
C ALA A 23 7.35 7.12 4.10
N VAL A 24 6.91 5.91 3.89
CA VAL A 24 5.93 5.25 4.74
C VAL A 24 6.42 3.85 5.10
N ARG A 25 5.87 3.31 6.18
CA ARG A 25 6.14 1.94 6.60
C ARG A 25 4.83 1.18 6.68
N VAL A 26 4.80 -0.01 6.14
CA VAL A 26 3.65 -0.90 6.28
C VAL A 26 3.64 -1.43 7.69
N LYS A 27 2.51 -1.29 8.37
CA LYS A 27 2.37 -1.75 9.75
C LYS A 27 2.59 -3.26 9.85
N ARG A 28 3.20 -3.69 10.95
CA ARG A 28 3.32 -5.11 11.28
C ARG A 28 2.00 -5.57 11.88
N MET A 29 1.06 -5.89 11.02
CA MET A 29 -0.27 -6.29 11.44
C MET A 29 -0.48 -7.79 11.35
N ARG A 30 -1.39 -8.31 12.16
CA ARG A 30 -1.81 -9.72 12.10
C ARG A 30 -3.33 -9.73 12.02
N PRO A 31 -3.91 -9.44 10.85
CA PRO A 31 -5.35 -9.41 10.71
C PRO A 31 -5.95 -10.78 10.95
N THR A 32 -7.08 -10.80 11.64
CA THR A 32 -7.81 -12.04 11.93
C THR A 32 -8.83 -12.37 10.86
N GLY A 33 -9.03 -11.50 9.91
CA GLY A 33 -10.00 -11.67 8.85
C GLY A 33 -9.39 -11.36 7.49
N HIS A 34 -10.26 -10.96 6.58
CA HIS A 34 -9.86 -10.63 5.22
C HIS A 34 -8.99 -9.36 5.19
N THR A 35 -7.90 -9.42 4.43
CA THR A 35 -7.06 -8.25 4.20
C THR A 35 -6.46 -8.29 2.80
N ARG A 36 -6.21 -7.10 2.24
CA ARG A 36 -5.49 -6.94 0.99
C ARG A 36 -4.04 -6.55 1.20
N CYS A 37 -3.57 -6.54 2.44
CA CYS A 37 -2.17 -6.24 2.70
C CYS A 37 -1.33 -7.51 2.58
N PRO A 38 -0.49 -7.63 1.54
CA PRO A 38 0.35 -8.81 1.39
C PRO A 38 1.30 -8.96 2.56
N ARG A 39 1.51 -10.21 2.98
CA ARG A 39 2.37 -10.49 4.12
C ARG A 39 3.81 -10.01 3.89
N TYR A 40 4.31 -10.16 2.66
CA TYR A 40 5.72 -9.86 2.35
C TYR A 40 6.08 -8.38 2.44
N VAL A 41 5.10 -7.47 2.44
CA VAL A 41 5.38 -6.03 2.61
C VAL A 41 5.19 -5.55 4.04
N ARG A 42 4.63 -6.37 4.94
CA ARG A 42 4.38 -5.94 6.32
C ARG A 42 5.69 -5.61 7.03
N GLY A 43 5.77 -4.42 7.60
CA GLY A 43 6.98 -3.91 8.22
C GLY A 43 7.96 -3.26 7.27
N ALA A 44 7.73 -3.31 5.97
CA ALA A 44 8.64 -2.75 4.98
C ALA A 44 8.44 -1.25 4.82
N ARG A 45 9.52 -0.56 4.44
CA ARG A 45 9.52 0.86 4.15
C ARG A 45 9.39 1.05 2.64
N GLY A 46 8.54 1.98 2.25
CA GLY A 46 8.35 2.33 0.84
C GLY A 46 8.18 3.84 0.67
N ILE A 47 8.01 4.25 -0.57
CA ILE A 47 7.80 5.66 -0.92
C ILE A 47 6.46 5.79 -1.63
N VAL A 48 5.68 6.76 -1.23
CA VAL A 48 4.40 7.05 -1.89
C VAL A 48 4.68 7.61 -3.28
N GLU A 49 4.25 6.88 -4.31
CA GLU A 49 4.42 7.32 -5.71
C GLU A 49 3.19 8.08 -6.21
N ARG A 50 2.03 7.70 -5.72
CA ARG A 50 0.77 8.31 -6.19
C ARG A 50 -0.32 8.13 -5.14
N VAL A 51 -1.19 9.12 -5.05
CA VAL A 51 -2.46 8.99 -4.33
C VAL A 51 -3.48 8.51 -5.34
N GLN A 52 -3.96 7.27 -5.20
CA GLN A 52 -4.85 6.65 -6.19
C GLN A 52 -6.30 7.14 -6.07
N GLY A 53 -6.73 7.47 -4.86
CA GLY A 53 -8.10 7.85 -4.59
C GLY A 53 -8.64 7.18 -3.34
N VAL A 54 -9.95 7.06 -3.22
CA VAL A 54 -10.58 6.42 -2.08
C VAL A 54 -11.34 5.18 -2.51
N ASP A 55 -11.36 4.18 -1.63
CA ASP A 55 -12.08 2.94 -1.86
C ASP A 55 -12.55 2.39 -0.51
N THR A 56 -13.48 1.45 -0.54
CA THR A 56 -13.98 0.81 0.67
C THR A 56 -12.90 -0.08 1.30
N PHE A 57 -12.62 0.15 2.58
CA PHE A 57 -11.62 -0.64 3.29
C PHE A 57 -12.09 -2.09 3.44
N PRO A 58 -11.36 -3.08 2.90
CA PRO A 58 -11.84 -4.44 2.79
C PRO A 58 -11.76 -5.27 4.08
N ASP A 59 -10.93 -4.85 5.03
CA ASP A 59 -10.64 -5.66 6.22
C ASP A 59 -11.82 -5.77 7.20
N ILE A 60 -12.83 -4.89 7.04
CA ILE A 60 -14.03 -4.91 7.89
C ILE A 60 -15.16 -5.73 7.24
N GLY A 61 -14.96 -6.14 6.01
CA GLY A 61 -15.91 -6.90 5.24
C GLY A 61 -16.36 -6.19 3.98
N PRO A 62 -16.87 -6.91 3.00
CA PRO A 62 -17.24 -6.33 1.72
C PRO A 62 -18.35 -5.31 1.89
N TYR A 63 -18.19 -4.16 1.26
CA TYR A 63 -19.17 -3.08 1.19
C TYR A 63 -19.55 -2.45 2.54
N ARG A 64 -18.86 -2.77 3.62
CA ARG A 64 -19.20 -2.26 4.96
C ARG A 64 -18.09 -1.44 5.60
N GLY A 65 -16.89 -1.48 5.09
CA GLY A 65 -15.79 -0.71 5.63
C GLY A 65 -15.90 0.77 5.31
N PRO A 66 -15.18 1.62 6.05
CA PRO A 66 -15.11 3.05 5.73
C PRO A 66 -14.41 3.26 4.40
N GLN A 67 -14.65 4.43 3.81
CA GLN A 67 -13.87 4.87 2.66
C GLN A 67 -12.49 5.27 3.13
N GLU A 68 -11.46 4.76 2.50
CA GLU A 68 -10.07 5.09 2.82
C GLU A 68 -9.29 5.48 1.58
N THR A 69 -8.28 6.32 1.79
CA THR A 69 -7.35 6.67 0.73
C THR A 69 -6.49 5.46 0.39
N VAL A 70 -6.30 5.23 -0.90
CA VAL A 70 -5.43 4.20 -1.44
C VAL A 70 -4.22 4.87 -2.07
N TYR A 71 -3.03 4.38 -1.75
CA TYR A 71 -1.75 4.89 -2.25
C TYR A 71 -1.05 3.83 -3.09
N ALA A 72 -0.46 4.26 -4.19
CA ALA A 72 0.53 3.43 -4.88
C ALA A 72 1.87 3.66 -4.18
N VAL A 73 2.40 2.61 -3.59
CA VAL A 73 3.64 2.66 -2.82
C VAL A 73 4.72 1.84 -3.52
N ALA A 74 5.89 2.43 -3.69
CA ALA A 74 7.03 1.79 -4.32
C ALA A 74 7.97 1.22 -3.26
N PHE A 75 8.30 -0.06 -3.41
CA PHE A 75 9.24 -0.77 -2.56
C PHE A 75 10.43 -1.22 -3.38
N GLN A 76 11.61 -1.23 -2.79
CA GLN A 76 12.76 -1.86 -3.42
C GLN A 76 12.76 -3.35 -3.09
N SER A 77 13.03 -4.18 -4.09
CA SER A 77 13.02 -5.62 -3.89
C SER A 77 14.00 -6.07 -2.80
N ASP A 78 15.12 -5.37 -2.65
CA ASP A 78 16.11 -5.68 -1.62
C ASP A 78 15.53 -5.53 -0.21
N ASP A 79 14.62 -4.57 -0.03
CA ASP A 79 13.97 -4.33 1.27
C ASP A 79 12.89 -5.37 1.58
N LEU A 80 12.37 -6.02 0.56
CA LEU A 80 11.31 -7.02 0.72
C LEU A 80 11.87 -8.43 0.82
N PHE A 81 12.87 -8.74 -0.01
CA PHE A 81 13.31 -10.12 -0.24
C PHE A 81 14.81 -10.32 0.03
N GLY A 82 15.53 -9.25 0.40
CA GLY A 82 16.96 -9.29 0.51
C GLY A 82 17.67 -9.03 -0.81
N ALA A 83 18.98 -8.73 -0.72
CA ALA A 83 19.77 -8.44 -1.89
C ALA A 83 19.87 -9.65 -2.82
N SER A 84 19.86 -9.41 -4.12
CA SER A 84 19.99 -10.44 -5.15
C SER A 84 21.14 -10.13 -6.07
N GLU A 85 21.85 -11.18 -6.52
CA GLU A 85 22.91 -11.04 -7.51
C GLU A 85 22.38 -10.54 -8.86
N GLU A 86 21.10 -10.73 -9.10
CA GLU A 86 20.45 -10.28 -10.34
C GLU A 86 20.10 -8.79 -10.32
N GLY A 87 20.36 -8.09 -9.20
CA GLY A 87 20.06 -6.68 -9.05
C GLY A 87 18.75 -6.42 -8.34
N SER A 88 18.39 -5.14 -8.25
CA SER A 88 17.19 -4.68 -7.58
C SER A 88 16.13 -4.28 -8.58
N TRP A 89 14.89 -4.44 -8.20
CA TRP A 89 13.76 -3.91 -8.97
C TRP A 89 12.76 -3.24 -8.03
N THR A 90 11.86 -2.47 -8.61
CA THR A 90 10.82 -1.76 -7.84
C THR A 90 9.53 -2.56 -7.88
N VAL A 91 8.93 -2.74 -6.72
CA VAL A 91 7.62 -3.38 -6.58
C VAL A 91 6.61 -2.30 -6.23
N MET A 92 5.56 -2.17 -7.05
CA MET A 92 4.49 -1.20 -6.82
C MET A 92 3.27 -1.91 -6.29
N LEU A 93 2.72 -1.42 -5.18
CA LEU A 93 1.50 -1.97 -4.59
C LEU A 93 0.54 -0.85 -4.24
N ASP A 94 -0.76 -1.12 -4.41
CA ASP A 94 -1.81 -0.25 -3.93
C ASP A 94 -2.16 -0.66 -2.50
N LEU A 95 -1.99 0.27 -1.57
CA LEU A 95 -2.20 0.00 -0.15
C LEU A 95 -3.12 1.04 0.47
N TYR A 96 -4.01 0.58 1.33
CA TYR A 96 -4.93 1.44 2.06
C TYR A 96 -4.18 2.21 3.16
N GLU A 97 -4.65 3.42 3.43
CA GLU A 97 -4.03 4.30 4.42
C GLU A 97 -3.87 3.65 5.79
N SER A 98 -4.86 2.85 6.21
CA SER A 98 -4.81 2.15 7.50
C SER A 98 -3.68 1.12 7.61
N TYR A 99 -3.13 0.67 6.48
CA TYR A 99 -1.99 -0.24 6.50
C TYR A 99 -0.67 0.49 6.74
N LEU A 100 -0.66 1.82 6.65
CA LEU A 100 0.56 2.60 6.59
C LEU A 100 0.74 3.48 7.82
N GLU A 101 2.01 3.74 8.14
CA GLU A 101 2.41 4.71 9.14
C GLU A 101 3.60 5.49 8.60
N ALA A 102 3.88 6.65 9.19
CA ALA A 102 5.05 7.43 8.79
C ALA A 102 6.32 6.64 9.10
N ALA A 103 7.24 6.67 8.16
CA ALA A 103 8.51 5.97 8.32
C ALA A 103 9.54 6.84 9.00
#